data_01265b4b206fa9a953b124f3837c1924
#
_entry.id   01265b4b206fa9a953b124f3837c1924
#
_cell.length_a   1.000
_cell.length_b   1.000
_cell.length_c   1.000
_cell.angle_alpha   90.00
_cell.angle_beta   90.00
_cell.angle_gamma   90.00
#
_symmetry.space_group_name_H-M   'P 1'
#
loop_
_entity.id
_entity.type
_entity.pdbx_description
1 polymer ?
#
loop_
_entity_poly.entity_id
_entity_poly.type
_entity_poly.pdbx_seq_one_letter_code
_entity_poly.pdbx_strand_id
1 'polypeptide(L)'
;MSKAGVFTGPSGVIYRDRKRHLWFSSLFVPAIVFVGPALYFATGNNALMLWLPLAFYYLTVPVLDMLIGEDTSNPPEEVVPQLENDPYYRWILYALVPLIWGAWFYGAWFVGTQNLPWHGVLAMIYLIGGTCGVGINLGHELGHKKGKGERWLAKFVLAPCAYGHFFIEHNKGHHKDVATPEDPASARMGESIYRFVFREMPGAFFRAWDLEAQRLERCGKSVWSLDNEVLQPAMISAVLYALLIAWLGIEMLPVMLLIAFWGAFQLTQANYIEHYGLLRR
;
A
#
# COMPACT_ATOMS: atom_id res chain seq x y z
N MET A 1 2.89 -25.01 -25.36
CA MET A 1 3.26 -24.39 -24.07
C MET A 1 4.25 -23.26 -24.36
N SER A 2 3.89 -22.00 -24.17
CA SER A 2 4.85 -20.88 -24.29
C SER A 2 5.98 -21.10 -23.25
N LYS A 3 7.21 -20.81 -23.63
CA LYS A 3 8.33 -20.86 -22.67
C LYS A 3 8.03 -19.81 -21.60
N ALA A 4 8.17 -20.18 -20.31
CA ALA A 4 7.90 -19.27 -19.19
C ALA A 4 8.64 -17.93 -19.36
N GLY A 5 7.90 -16.81 -19.29
CA GLY A 5 8.47 -15.47 -19.44
C GLY A 5 8.77 -15.03 -20.89
N VAL A 6 8.21 -15.71 -21.89
CA VAL A 6 8.31 -15.28 -23.30
C VAL A 6 6.90 -14.98 -23.81
N PHE A 7 6.73 -13.78 -24.33
CA PHE A 7 5.44 -13.24 -24.80
C PHE A 7 5.59 -12.80 -26.26
N THR A 8 4.56 -13.00 -27.05
CA THR A 8 4.56 -12.63 -28.48
C THR A 8 3.40 -11.68 -28.73
N GLY A 9 3.72 -10.46 -29.15
CA GLY A 9 2.72 -9.45 -29.50
C GLY A 9 2.00 -9.76 -30.81
N PRO A 10 0.86 -9.10 -31.08
CA PRO A 10 0.10 -9.24 -32.33
C PRO A 10 0.91 -8.91 -33.59
N SER A 11 1.87 -8.00 -33.51
CA SER A 11 2.78 -7.66 -34.63
C SER A 11 3.90 -8.69 -34.84
N GLY A 12 4.01 -9.73 -34.00
CA GLY A 12 5.07 -10.72 -34.03
C GLY A 12 6.31 -10.35 -33.22
N VAL A 13 6.27 -9.22 -32.49
CA VAL A 13 7.35 -8.82 -31.58
C VAL A 13 7.44 -9.84 -30.43
N ILE A 14 8.65 -10.36 -30.20
CA ILE A 14 8.92 -11.31 -29.12
C ILE A 14 9.60 -10.57 -27.97
N TYR A 15 8.93 -10.56 -26.81
CA TYR A 15 9.47 -10.03 -25.58
C TYR A 15 9.81 -11.17 -24.61
N ARG A 16 11.00 -11.12 -24.04
CA ARG A 16 11.44 -12.04 -22.99
C ARG A 16 11.69 -11.27 -21.71
N ASP A 17 10.88 -11.55 -20.68
CA ASP A 17 11.11 -10.98 -19.35
C ASP A 17 12.29 -11.67 -18.66
N ARG A 18 13.48 -11.05 -18.79
CA ARG A 18 14.70 -11.51 -18.18
C ARG A 18 14.72 -11.27 -16.66
N LYS A 19 13.89 -10.37 -16.17
CA LYS A 19 13.79 -9.94 -14.77
C LYS A 19 12.65 -10.63 -14.01
N ARG A 20 11.95 -11.56 -14.66
CA ARG A 20 10.81 -12.29 -14.07
C ARG A 20 11.12 -12.82 -12.65
N HIS A 21 12.31 -13.35 -12.43
CA HIS A 21 12.72 -13.88 -11.13
C HIS A 21 12.86 -12.80 -10.03
N LEU A 22 13.11 -11.55 -10.39
CA LEU A 22 13.24 -10.44 -9.43
C LEU A 22 11.90 -10.10 -8.78
N TRP A 23 10.77 -10.34 -9.46
CA TRP A 23 9.45 -10.15 -8.89
C TRP A 23 9.21 -11.01 -7.64
N PHE A 24 9.85 -12.20 -7.60
CA PHE A 24 9.77 -13.06 -6.43
C PHE A 24 10.39 -12.41 -5.18
N SER A 25 11.36 -11.49 -5.35
CA SER A 25 11.98 -10.77 -4.23
C SER A 25 11.01 -9.88 -3.47
N SER A 26 9.91 -9.45 -4.11
CA SER A 26 8.87 -8.64 -3.45
C SER A 26 8.23 -9.37 -2.26
N LEU A 27 8.20 -10.71 -2.27
CA LEU A 27 7.68 -11.51 -1.16
C LEU A 27 8.51 -11.38 0.13
N PHE A 28 9.76 -10.93 0.02
CA PHE A 28 10.62 -10.70 1.19
C PHE A 28 10.46 -9.29 1.79
N VAL A 29 9.79 -8.35 1.09
CA VAL A 29 9.64 -6.98 1.58
C VAL A 29 8.89 -6.93 2.93
N PRO A 30 7.78 -7.63 3.16
CA PRO A 30 7.12 -7.65 4.47
C PRO A 30 7.99 -8.28 5.57
N ALA A 31 8.97 -9.13 5.22
CA ALA A 31 9.84 -9.77 6.19
C ALA A 31 10.75 -8.80 6.95
N ILE A 32 10.92 -7.58 6.45
CA ILE A 32 11.72 -6.53 7.12
C ILE A 32 11.21 -6.23 8.54
N VAL A 33 9.90 -6.39 8.78
CA VAL A 33 9.28 -6.18 10.09
C VAL A 33 9.81 -7.16 11.14
N PHE A 34 10.24 -8.37 10.73
CA PHE A 34 10.78 -9.38 11.64
C PHE A 34 12.26 -9.15 11.97
N VAL A 35 13.00 -8.43 11.11
CA VAL A 35 14.45 -8.24 11.26
C VAL A 35 14.78 -7.41 12.52
N GLY A 36 14.08 -6.29 12.73
CA GLY A 36 14.30 -5.44 13.90
C GLY A 36 14.10 -6.18 15.21
N PRO A 37 12.94 -6.83 15.45
CA PRO A 37 12.71 -7.68 16.61
C PRO A 37 13.72 -8.82 16.79
N ALA A 38 14.12 -9.48 15.70
CA ALA A 38 15.15 -10.52 15.77
C ALA A 38 16.49 -9.97 16.28
N LEU A 39 16.91 -8.82 15.78
CA LEU A 39 18.13 -8.14 16.26
C LEU A 39 17.97 -7.63 17.69
N TYR A 40 16.80 -7.13 18.08
CA TYR A 40 16.48 -6.73 19.45
C TYR A 40 16.74 -7.88 20.41
N PHE A 41 16.15 -9.05 20.18
CA PHE A 41 16.35 -10.23 21.03
C PHE A 41 17.79 -10.74 21.00
N ALA A 42 18.41 -10.78 19.84
CA ALA A 42 19.79 -11.27 19.70
C ALA A 42 20.84 -10.41 20.43
N THR A 43 20.50 -9.14 20.71
CA THR A 43 21.40 -8.18 21.37
C THR A 43 21.01 -7.87 22.83
N GLY A 44 20.26 -8.77 23.47
CA GLY A 44 19.85 -8.60 24.87
C GLY A 44 18.83 -7.49 25.08
N ASN A 45 17.86 -7.41 24.18
CA ASN A 45 16.75 -6.44 24.21
C ASN A 45 17.20 -4.98 23.95
N ASN A 46 18.18 -4.79 23.07
CA ASN A 46 18.62 -3.46 22.68
C ASN A 46 17.67 -2.83 21.66
N ALA A 47 16.84 -1.88 22.11
CA ALA A 47 15.83 -1.23 21.26
C ALA A 47 16.41 -0.36 20.12
N LEU A 48 17.70 0.01 20.15
CA LEU A 48 18.35 0.70 19.03
C LEU A 48 18.43 -0.19 17.77
N MET A 49 18.45 -1.51 17.95
CA MET A 49 18.48 -2.47 16.84
C MET A 49 17.22 -2.42 15.98
N LEU A 50 16.10 -1.94 16.52
CA LEU A 50 14.84 -1.76 15.76
C LEU A 50 14.95 -0.70 14.66
N TRP A 51 15.95 0.20 14.73
CA TRP A 51 16.22 1.22 13.73
C TRP A 51 17.05 0.74 12.54
N LEU A 52 17.78 -0.37 12.69
CA LEU A 52 18.66 -0.87 11.61
C LEU A 52 17.92 -1.21 10.32
N PRO A 53 16.76 -1.88 10.34
CA PRO A 53 15.99 -2.13 9.12
C PRO A 53 15.53 -0.83 8.43
N LEU A 54 15.19 0.20 9.21
CA LEU A 54 14.84 1.51 8.68
C LEU A 54 16.04 2.22 8.06
N ALA A 55 17.19 2.17 8.73
CA ALA A 55 18.43 2.71 8.18
C ALA A 55 18.81 2.01 6.87
N PHE A 56 18.67 0.70 6.80
CA PHE A 56 18.86 -0.04 5.56
C PHE A 56 17.91 0.45 4.46
N TYR A 57 16.62 0.55 4.75
CA TYR A 57 15.61 0.92 3.76
C TYR A 57 15.75 2.37 3.28
N TYR A 58 15.93 3.32 4.20
CA TYR A 58 15.96 4.75 3.86
C TYR A 58 17.35 5.31 3.52
N LEU A 59 18.43 4.61 3.83
CA LEU A 59 19.79 5.03 3.52
C LEU A 59 20.45 4.13 2.49
N THR A 60 20.46 2.81 2.74
CA THR A 60 21.19 1.88 1.88
C THR A 60 20.50 1.68 0.53
N VAL A 61 19.17 1.50 0.52
CA VAL A 61 18.43 1.29 -0.73
C VAL A 61 18.55 2.48 -1.69
N PRO A 62 18.36 3.75 -1.28
CA PRO A 62 18.56 4.90 -2.17
C PRO A 62 19.99 5.03 -2.71
N VAL A 63 21.00 4.69 -1.90
CA VAL A 63 22.39 4.68 -2.36
C VAL A 63 22.62 3.58 -3.42
N LEU A 64 22.06 2.39 -3.21
CA LEU A 64 22.12 1.32 -4.18
C LEU A 64 21.39 1.67 -5.48
N ASP A 65 20.22 2.29 -5.40
CA ASP A 65 19.44 2.76 -6.54
C ASP A 65 20.27 3.76 -7.37
N MET A 66 20.88 4.74 -6.71
CA MET A 66 21.76 5.71 -7.35
C MET A 66 22.99 5.04 -8.04
N LEU A 67 23.53 3.97 -7.47
CA LEU A 67 24.70 3.27 -8.02
C LEU A 67 24.33 2.34 -9.18
N ILE A 68 23.16 1.71 -9.13
CA ILE A 68 22.67 0.79 -10.17
C ILE A 68 22.18 1.56 -11.39
N GLY A 69 21.56 2.74 -11.17
CA GLY A 69 21.03 3.59 -12.24
C GLY A 69 19.68 3.12 -12.79
N GLU A 70 19.23 3.78 -13.86
CA GLU A 70 17.90 3.58 -14.44
C GLU A 70 17.82 2.30 -15.28
N ASP A 71 16.70 1.59 -15.13
CA ASP A 71 16.33 0.49 -16.00
C ASP A 71 15.38 0.98 -17.10
N THR A 72 15.89 1.13 -18.31
CA THR A 72 15.14 1.58 -19.48
C THR A 72 14.44 0.44 -20.25
N SER A 73 14.54 -0.81 -19.79
CA SER A 73 13.97 -1.97 -20.50
C SER A 73 12.49 -2.18 -20.14
N ASN A 74 11.62 -1.39 -20.76
CA ASN A 74 10.17 -1.56 -20.63
C ASN A 74 9.64 -2.63 -21.62
N PRO A 75 8.62 -3.41 -21.22
CA PRO A 75 7.94 -4.29 -22.16
C PRO A 75 7.22 -3.48 -23.24
N PRO A 76 7.19 -3.96 -24.52
CA PRO A 76 6.36 -3.35 -25.56
C PRO A 76 4.88 -3.36 -25.13
N GLU A 77 4.16 -2.28 -25.43
CA GLU A 77 2.75 -2.11 -25.02
C GLU A 77 1.86 -3.29 -25.47
N GLU A 78 2.13 -3.85 -26.65
CA GLU A 78 1.36 -4.95 -27.23
C GLU A 78 1.46 -6.28 -26.45
N VAL A 79 2.48 -6.44 -25.58
CA VAL A 79 2.63 -7.65 -24.72
C VAL A 79 2.15 -7.42 -23.28
N VAL A 80 1.90 -6.17 -22.90
CA VAL A 80 1.44 -5.81 -21.54
C VAL A 80 0.19 -6.60 -21.13
N PRO A 81 -0.87 -6.74 -21.95
CA PRO A 81 -2.06 -7.51 -21.57
C PRO A 81 -1.76 -8.99 -21.29
N GLN A 82 -0.72 -9.56 -21.91
CA GLN A 82 -0.30 -10.94 -21.66
C GLN A 82 0.46 -11.05 -20.33
N LEU A 83 1.33 -10.06 -20.02
CA LEU A 83 2.01 -9.96 -18.73
C LEU A 83 1.02 -9.84 -17.57
N GLU A 84 0.03 -8.96 -17.70
CA GLU A 84 -1.02 -8.74 -16.69
C GLU A 84 -1.85 -10.00 -16.40
N ASN A 85 -2.03 -10.85 -17.40
CA ASN A 85 -2.79 -12.10 -17.29
C ASN A 85 -1.92 -13.31 -16.94
N ASP A 86 -0.59 -13.17 -16.87
CA ASP A 86 0.29 -14.29 -16.52
C ASP A 86 0.07 -14.71 -15.04
N PRO A 87 -0.30 -15.98 -14.79
CA PRO A 87 -0.53 -16.48 -13.44
C PRO A 87 0.64 -16.27 -12.48
N TYR A 88 1.87 -16.25 -12.97
CA TYR A 88 3.06 -16.06 -12.15
C TYR A 88 3.03 -14.74 -11.37
N TYR A 89 2.79 -13.61 -12.07
CA TYR A 89 2.73 -12.30 -11.40
C TYR A 89 1.50 -12.20 -10.51
N ARG A 90 0.36 -12.74 -10.93
CA ARG A 90 -0.87 -12.75 -10.14
C ARG A 90 -0.71 -13.51 -8.83
N TRP A 91 -0.05 -14.68 -8.85
CA TRP A 91 0.20 -15.45 -7.62
C TRP A 91 1.14 -14.74 -6.65
N ILE A 92 2.12 -13.97 -7.15
CA ILE A 92 2.99 -13.13 -6.31
C ILE A 92 2.14 -12.08 -5.58
N LEU A 93 1.25 -11.38 -6.30
CA LEU A 93 0.35 -10.39 -5.69
C LEU A 93 -0.55 -11.04 -4.62
N TYR A 94 -1.09 -12.21 -4.88
CA TYR A 94 -1.94 -12.91 -3.91
C TYR A 94 -1.18 -13.37 -2.68
N ALA A 95 0.04 -13.86 -2.84
CA ALA A 95 0.90 -14.31 -1.75
C ALA A 95 1.36 -13.14 -0.85
N LEU A 96 1.51 -11.93 -1.39
CA LEU A 96 1.85 -10.76 -0.62
C LEU A 96 0.78 -10.38 0.41
N VAL A 97 -0.51 -10.63 0.13
CA VAL A 97 -1.59 -10.27 1.06
C VAL A 97 -1.42 -10.91 2.44
N PRO A 98 -1.33 -12.25 2.56
CA PRO A 98 -1.12 -12.88 3.87
C PRO A 98 0.24 -12.56 4.49
N LEU A 99 1.28 -12.29 3.69
CA LEU A 99 2.59 -11.90 4.22
C LEU A 99 2.55 -10.51 4.87
N ILE A 100 1.88 -9.54 4.25
CA ILE A 100 1.68 -8.19 4.81
C ILE A 100 0.85 -8.28 6.10
N TRP A 101 -0.23 -9.06 6.11
CA TRP A 101 -1.03 -9.27 7.32
C TRP A 101 -0.23 -9.93 8.42
N GLY A 102 0.55 -10.98 8.11
CA GLY A 102 1.42 -11.65 9.07
C GLY A 102 2.47 -10.71 9.67
N ALA A 103 3.10 -9.88 8.85
CA ALA A 103 4.07 -8.87 9.31
C ALA A 103 3.40 -7.82 10.20
N TRP A 104 2.20 -7.36 9.82
CA TRP A 104 1.43 -6.40 10.61
C TRP A 104 1.02 -6.97 11.98
N PHE A 105 0.46 -8.19 12.03
CA PHE A 105 0.09 -8.85 13.28
C PHE A 105 1.29 -9.11 14.18
N TYR A 106 2.40 -9.61 13.60
CA TYR A 106 3.61 -9.84 14.36
C TYR A 106 4.17 -8.53 14.94
N GLY A 107 4.23 -7.47 14.14
CA GLY A 107 4.69 -6.18 14.60
C GLY A 107 3.81 -5.60 15.71
N ALA A 108 2.49 -5.67 15.55
CA ALA A 108 1.55 -5.24 16.58
C ALA A 108 1.67 -6.06 17.88
N TRP A 109 1.79 -7.38 17.76
CA TRP A 109 2.05 -8.27 18.89
C TRP A 109 3.37 -7.90 19.59
N PHE A 110 4.44 -7.68 18.82
CA PHE A 110 5.74 -7.33 19.39
C PHE A 110 5.67 -6.01 20.18
N VAL A 111 5.05 -4.97 19.62
CA VAL A 111 4.88 -3.69 20.31
C VAL A 111 4.00 -3.84 21.56
N GLY A 112 2.92 -4.60 21.49
CA GLY A 112 1.96 -4.75 22.59
C GLY A 112 2.43 -5.67 23.71
N THR A 113 3.45 -6.51 23.49
CA THR A 113 3.92 -7.49 24.47
C THR A 113 5.32 -7.19 25.02
N GLN A 114 6.11 -6.38 24.32
CA GLN A 114 7.45 -6.02 24.80
C GLN A 114 7.44 -4.68 25.51
N ASN A 115 8.20 -4.57 26.61
CA ASN A 115 8.38 -3.29 27.31
C ASN A 115 9.39 -2.41 26.56
N LEU A 116 8.95 -1.82 25.45
CA LEU A 116 9.79 -1.00 24.59
C LEU A 116 9.88 0.44 25.10
N PRO A 117 11.07 1.07 25.05
CA PRO A 117 11.16 2.52 25.22
C PRO A 117 10.44 3.22 24.05
N TRP A 118 10.02 4.48 24.24
CA TRP A 118 9.26 5.24 23.24
C TRP A 118 9.88 5.24 21.84
N HIS A 119 11.23 5.33 21.74
CA HIS A 119 11.92 5.30 20.44
C HIS A 119 11.86 3.91 19.78
N GLY A 120 11.80 2.83 20.55
CA GLY A 120 11.59 1.49 20.02
C GLY A 120 10.18 1.30 19.47
N VAL A 121 9.17 1.82 20.17
CA VAL A 121 7.78 1.86 19.67
C VAL A 121 7.73 2.66 18.35
N LEU A 122 8.39 3.83 18.32
CA LEU A 122 8.43 4.68 17.13
C LEU A 122 9.10 3.97 15.93
N ALA A 123 10.21 3.27 16.15
CA ALA A 123 10.85 2.48 15.10
C ALA A 123 9.90 1.42 14.52
N MET A 124 9.15 0.73 15.39
CA MET A 124 8.17 -0.27 14.95
C MET A 124 6.98 0.36 14.21
N ILE A 125 6.52 1.53 14.63
CA ILE A 125 5.47 2.28 13.90
C ILE A 125 5.93 2.56 12.46
N TYR A 126 7.16 3.02 12.26
CA TYR A 126 7.71 3.28 10.93
C TYR A 126 7.89 2.00 10.11
N LEU A 127 8.35 0.90 10.71
CA LEU A 127 8.52 -0.37 10.01
C LEU A 127 7.18 -0.97 9.57
N ILE A 128 6.22 -1.06 10.50
CA ILE A 128 4.91 -1.63 10.22
C ILE A 128 4.14 -0.73 9.25
N GLY A 129 4.16 0.59 9.47
CA GLY A 129 3.53 1.56 8.59
C GLY A 129 4.16 1.59 7.20
N GLY A 130 5.49 1.41 7.08
CA GLY A 130 6.16 1.21 5.80
C GLY A 130 5.63 -0.01 5.04
N THR A 131 5.42 -1.11 5.75
CA THR A 131 4.78 -2.32 5.18
C THR A 131 3.32 -2.08 4.80
N CYS A 132 2.59 -1.24 5.55
CA CYS A 132 1.26 -0.76 5.16
C CYS A 132 1.29 0.04 3.86
N GLY A 133 2.29 0.91 3.65
CA GLY A 133 2.49 1.62 2.39
C GLY A 133 2.64 0.67 1.19
N VAL A 134 3.45 -0.40 1.34
CA VAL A 134 3.53 -1.49 0.36
C VAL A 134 2.17 -2.17 0.18
N GLY A 135 1.41 -2.36 1.26
CA GLY A 135 0.04 -2.89 1.22
C GLY A 135 -0.92 -1.99 0.44
N ILE A 136 -0.77 -0.68 0.52
CA ILE A 136 -1.58 0.26 -0.28
C ILE A 136 -1.24 0.14 -1.77
N ASN A 137 0.03 0.05 -2.13
CA ASN A 137 0.45 -0.19 -3.51
C ASN A 137 -0.07 -1.53 -4.05
N LEU A 138 -0.02 -2.59 -3.24
CA LEU A 138 -0.63 -3.87 -3.59
C LEU A 138 -2.16 -3.77 -3.76
N GLY A 139 -2.82 -3.00 -2.88
CA GLY A 139 -4.26 -2.71 -2.97
C GLY A 139 -4.63 -1.94 -4.24
N HIS A 140 -3.74 -1.04 -4.70
CA HIS A 140 -3.82 -0.36 -5.99
C HIS A 140 -3.83 -1.39 -7.14
N GLU A 141 -2.80 -2.23 -7.24
CA GLU A 141 -2.68 -3.24 -8.29
C GLU A 141 -3.86 -4.22 -8.32
N LEU A 142 -4.27 -4.73 -7.16
CA LEU A 142 -5.43 -5.62 -7.05
C LEU A 142 -6.74 -4.90 -7.39
N GLY A 143 -6.84 -3.60 -7.06
CA GLY A 143 -8.00 -2.76 -7.32
C GLY A 143 -8.27 -2.53 -8.80
N HIS A 144 -7.25 -2.54 -9.66
CA HIS A 144 -7.38 -2.44 -11.10
C HIS A 144 -7.86 -3.73 -11.76
N LYS A 145 -7.77 -4.87 -11.07
CA LYS A 145 -8.25 -6.15 -11.64
C LYS A 145 -9.78 -6.21 -11.63
N LYS A 146 -10.35 -6.84 -12.68
CA LYS A 146 -11.81 -6.95 -12.86
C LYS A 146 -12.47 -8.06 -12.02
N GLY A 147 -11.67 -8.96 -11.48
CA GLY A 147 -12.17 -10.12 -10.73
C GLY A 147 -12.72 -9.73 -9.35
N LYS A 148 -13.83 -10.35 -8.94
CA LYS A 148 -14.41 -10.13 -7.62
C LYS A 148 -13.44 -10.51 -6.48
N GLY A 149 -12.65 -11.56 -6.69
CA GLY A 149 -11.66 -12.02 -5.71
C GLY A 149 -10.57 -10.98 -5.47
N GLU A 150 -9.99 -10.42 -6.55
CA GLU A 150 -8.95 -9.40 -6.47
C GLU A 150 -9.46 -8.11 -5.81
N ARG A 151 -10.71 -7.71 -6.09
CA ARG A 151 -11.33 -6.56 -5.44
C ARG A 151 -11.51 -6.77 -3.93
N TRP A 152 -11.83 -7.99 -3.49
CA TRP A 152 -11.88 -8.31 -2.07
C TRP A 152 -10.49 -8.36 -1.44
N LEU A 153 -9.49 -8.93 -2.12
CA LEU A 153 -8.10 -8.92 -1.66
C LEU A 153 -7.57 -7.48 -1.52
N ALA A 154 -7.92 -6.57 -2.44
CA ALA A 154 -7.61 -5.14 -2.32
C ALA A 154 -8.19 -4.55 -1.03
N LYS A 155 -9.48 -4.78 -0.74
CA LYS A 155 -10.12 -4.32 0.50
C LYS A 155 -9.47 -4.90 1.74
N PHE A 156 -9.10 -6.18 1.72
CA PHE A 156 -8.41 -6.83 2.83
C PHE A 156 -7.00 -6.26 3.07
N VAL A 157 -6.21 -6.05 2.02
CA VAL A 157 -4.83 -5.55 2.19
C VAL A 157 -4.78 -4.08 2.62
N LEU A 158 -5.83 -3.30 2.32
CA LEU A 158 -5.97 -1.91 2.74
C LEU A 158 -6.47 -1.77 4.19
N ALA A 159 -7.09 -2.80 4.75
CA ALA A 159 -7.73 -2.74 6.07
C ALA A 159 -6.74 -2.49 7.24
N PRO A 160 -5.53 -3.10 7.30
CA PRO A 160 -4.56 -2.82 8.35
C PRO A 160 -4.14 -1.35 8.46
N CYS A 161 -4.19 -0.64 7.34
CA CYS A 161 -3.88 0.79 7.23
C CYS A 161 -5.12 1.69 7.41
N ALA A 162 -6.32 1.12 7.59
CA ALA A 162 -7.60 1.84 7.63
C ALA A 162 -7.81 2.78 6.41
N TYR A 163 -7.21 2.45 5.27
CA TYR A 163 -7.20 3.28 4.06
C TYR A 163 -8.04 2.68 2.93
N GLY A 164 -9.08 1.92 3.28
CA GLY A 164 -9.90 1.17 2.33
C GLY A 164 -10.70 2.02 1.34
N HIS A 165 -11.00 3.28 1.66
CA HIS A 165 -11.66 4.22 0.75
C HIS A 165 -10.83 4.53 -0.50
N PHE A 166 -9.51 4.35 -0.43
CA PHE A 166 -8.58 4.49 -1.54
C PHE A 166 -8.98 3.63 -2.75
N PHE A 167 -9.53 2.43 -2.51
CA PHE A 167 -10.03 1.57 -3.58
C PHE A 167 -11.05 2.27 -4.51
N ILE A 168 -11.94 3.10 -3.94
CA ILE A 168 -12.94 3.84 -4.71
C ILE A 168 -12.36 5.14 -5.27
N GLU A 169 -11.70 5.91 -4.41
CA GLU A 169 -11.14 7.21 -4.78
C GLU A 169 -10.19 7.08 -5.96
N HIS A 170 -9.22 6.20 -5.84
CA HIS A 170 -8.19 6.03 -6.86
C HIS A 170 -8.78 5.60 -8.21
N ASN A 171 -9.59 4.55 -8.23
CA ASN A 171 -10.11 4.00 -9.50
C ASN A 171 -11.20 4.83 -10.16
N LYS A 172 -12.00 5.57 -9.40
CA LYS A 172 -13.17 6.30 -9.92
C LYS A 172 -13.04 7.81 -9.85
N GLY A 173 -12.19 8.30 -8.96
CA GLY A 173 -11.91 9.72 -8.75
C GLY A 173 -10.61 10.15 -9.40
N HIS A 174 -9.48 9.75 -8.83
CA HIS A 174 -8.16 10.18 -9.24
C HIS A 174 -7.87 9.93 -10.73
N HIS A 175 -8.04 8.72 -11.23
CA HIS A 175 -7.80 8.43 -12.65
C HIS A 175 -8.63 9.26 -13.63
N LYS A 176 -9.82 9.67 -13.21
CA LYS A 176 -10.68 10.54 -14.02
C LYS A 176 -10.17 11.97 -14.05
N ASP A 177 -9.80 12.50 -12.88
CA ASP A 177 -9.59 13.93 -12.65
C ASP A 177 -8.12 14.28 -12.35
N VAL A 178 -7.17 13.35 -12.55
CA VAL A 178 -5.73 13.57 -12.31
C VAL A 178 -5.24 14.83 -13.00
N ALA A 179 -4.42 15.61 -12.28
CA ALA A 179 -3.90 16.90 -12.71
C ALA A 179 -4.97 17.98 -12.99
N THR A 180 -6.15 17.88 -12.36
CA THR A 180 -7.14 18.95 -12.31
C THR A 180 -7.26 19.54 -10.90
N PRO A 181 -7.85 20.75 -10.73
CA PRO A 181 -8.07 21.35 -9.41
C PRO A 181 -9.01 20.53 -8.50
N GLU A 182 -9.87 19.70 -9.07
CA GLU A 182 -10.87 18.86 -8.39
C GLU A 182 -10.22 17.61 -7.79
N ASP A 183 -9.04 17.22 -8.27
CA ASP A 183 -8.34 16.04 -7.77
C ASP A 183 -7.58 16.35 -6.46
N PRO A 184 -7.99 15.77 -5.31
CA PRO A 184 -7.26 15.99 -4.05
C PRO A 184 -5.84 15.43 -4.09
N ALA A 185 -5.57 14.40 -4.88
CA ALA A 185 -4.26 13.75 -4.99
C ALA A 185 -3.27 14.51 -5.91
N SER A 186 -3.70 15.56 -6.61
CA SER A 186 -2.81 16.40 -7.42
C SER A 186 -2.26 17.57 -6.61
N ALA A 187 -0.94 17.59 -6.38
CA ALA A 187 -0.24 18.63 -5.64
C ALA A 187 -0.11 19.91 -6.48
N ARG A 188 -0.39 21.06 -5.88
CA ARG A 188 -0.36 22.35 -6.55
C ARG A 188 1.06 22.91 -6.59
N MET A 189 1.39 23.69 -7.63
CA MET A 189 2.66 24.39 -7.70
C MET A 189 2.82 25.32 -6.48
N GLY A 190 3.94 25.20 -5.77
CA GLY A 190 4.24 25.98 -4.55
C GLY A 190 3.58 25.44 -3.27
N GLU A 191 2.77 24.37 -3.33
CA GLU A 191 2.20 23.74 -2.15
C GLU A 191 3.24 22.86 -1.46
N SER A 192 3.45 23.03 -0.13
CA SER A 192 4.32 22.12 0.62
C SER A 192 3.64 20.81 0.90
N ILE A 193 4.42 19.72 1.03
CA ILE A 193 3.88 18.39 1.38
C ILE A 193 3.09 18.41 2.70
N TYR A 194 3.50 19.23 3.68
CA TYR A 194 2.80 19.37 4.96
C TYR A 194 1.40 19.96 4.80
N ARG A 195 1.20 20.90 3.87
CA ARG A 195 -0.12 21.43 3.55
C ARG A 195 -0.89 20.45 2.68
N PHE A 196 -0.23 19.81 1.76
CA PHE A 196 -0.83 18.83 0.84
C PHE A 196 -1.47 17.67 1.59
N VAL A 197 -0.80 17.06 2.58
CA VAL A 197 -1.32 15.92 3.34
C VAL A 197 -2.65 16.23 4.03
N PHE A 198 -2.79 17.43 4.62
CA PHE A 198 -4.03 17.87 5.27
C PHE A 198 -5.17 18.20 4.30
N ARG A 199 -4.87 18.36 3.03
CA ARG A 199 -5.86 18.53 1.96
C ARG A 199 -6.18 17.21 1.27
N GLU A 200 -5.14 16.46 0.94
CA GLU A 200 -5.26 15.23 0.15
C GLU A 200 -5.98 14.12 0.94
N MET A 201 -5.50 13.76 2.13
CA MET A 201 -6.09 12.63 2.86
C MET A 201 -7.59 12.81 3.19
N PRO A 202 -8.05 13.95 3.76
CA PRO A 202 -9.47 14.16 3.95
C PRO A 202 -10.23 14.29 2.63
N GLY A 203 -9.65 14.96 1.64
CA GLY A 203 -10.26 15.14 0.31
C GLY A 203 -10.51 13.82 -0.40
N ALA A 204 -9.54 12.91 -0.37
CA ALA A 204 -9.66 11.56 -0.91
C ALA A 204 -10.77 10.75 -0.22
N PHE A 205 -10.88 10.85 1.11
CA PHE A 205 -11.93 10.17 1.86
C PHE A 205 -13.34 10.71 1.49
N PHE A 206 -13.54 12.01 1.54
CA PHE A 206 -14.84 12.61 1.23
C PHE A 206 -15.25 12.35 -0.22
N ARG A 207 -14.32 12.44 -1.15
CA ARG A 207 -14.58 12.14 -2.55
C ARG A 207 -14.94 10.66 -2.78
N ALA A 208 -14.23 9.73 -2.12
CA ALA A 208 -14.62 8.31 -2.16
C ALA A 208 -16.05 8.10 -1.67
N TRP A 209 -16.41 8.76 -0.57
CA TRP A 209 -17.75 8.70 -0.02
C TRP A 209 -18.81 9.23 -0.98
N ASP A 210 -18.57 10.39 -1.58
CA ASP A 210 -19.51 11.03 -2.51
C ASP A 210 -19.70 10.19 -3.79
N LEU A 211 -18.60 9.66 -4.35
CA LEU A 211 -18.64 8.76 -5.51
C LEU A 211 -19.46 7.51 -5.23
N GLU A 212 -19.30 6.95 -4.04
CA GLU A 212 -20.00 5.73 -3.65
C GLU A 212 -21.47 6.01 -3.31
N ALA A 213 -21.76 7.14 -2.65
CA ALA A 213 -23.14 7.59 -2.39
C ALA A 213 -23.92 7.75 -3.69
N GLN A 214 -23.34 8.45 -4.68
CA GLN A 214 -23.96 8.61 -6.01
C GLN A 214 -24.17 7.26 -6.73
N ARG A 215 -23.26 6.31 -6.58
CA ARG A 215 -23.43 4.96 -7.15
C ARG A 215 -24.59 4.23 -6.52
N LEU A 216 -24.69 4.26 -5.20
CA LEU A 216 -25.75 3.59 -4.45
C LEU A 216 -27.12 4.22 -4.70
N GLU A 217 -27.21 5.55 -4.76
CA GLU A 217 -28.42 6.26 -5.12
C GLU A 217 -28.96 5.83 -6.49
N ARG A 218 -28.09 5.78 -7.51
CA ARG A 218 -28.47 5.27 -8.85
C ARG A 218 -28.95 3.81 -8.84
N CYS A 219 -28.53 3.04 -7.84
CA CYS A 219 -28.97 1.65 -7.65
C CYS A 219 -30.21 1.54 -6.72
N GLY A 220 -30.76 2.65 -6.23
CA GLY A 220 -31.87 2.65 -5.28
C GLY A 220 -31.51 2.07 -3.91
N LYS A 221 -30.23 2.17 -3.51
CA LYS A 221 -29.71 1.62 -2.26
C LYS A 221 -29.30 2.72 -1.28
N SER A 222 -29.42 2.43 0.02
CA SER A 222 -28.93 3.32 1.07
C SER A 222 -27.41 3.39 1.10
N VAL A 223 -26.85 4.56 1.35
CA VAL A 223 -25.41 4.77 1.57
C VAL A 223 -24.89 3.99 2.80
N TRP A 224 -25.75 3.70 3.76
CA TRP A 224 -25.43 2.92 4.97
C TRP A 224 -25.62 1.40 4.78
N SER A 225 -25.79 0.93 3.56
CA SER A 225 -25.94 -0.50 3.27
C SER A 225 -24.58 -1.22 3.23
N LEU A 226 -24.61 -2.53 3.39
CA LEU A 226 -23.44 -3.39 3.21
C LEU A 226 -22.92 -3.43 1.75
N ASP A 227 -23.68 -2.87 0.81
CA ASP A 227 -23.24 -2.70 -0.58
C ASP A 227 -22.26 -1.53 -0.75
N ASN A 228 -22.07 -0.70 0.30
CA ASN A 228 -21.13 0.41 0.26
C ASN A 228 -19.69 -0.08 0.31
N GLU A 229 -18.95 0.13 -0.77
CA GLU A 229 -17.58 -0.34 -0.94
C GLU A 229 -16.54 0.49 -0.16
N VAL A 230 -16.93 1.64 0.42
CA VAL A 230 -16.12 2.38 1.41
C VAL A 230 -16.33 1.80 2.81
N LEU A 231 -17.58 1.45 3.16
CA LEU A 231 -17.88 0.87 4.48
C LEU A 231 -17.34 -0.55 4.66
N GLN A 232 -17.32 -1.36 3.60
CA GLN A 232 -16.84 -2.74 3.70
C GLN A 232 -15.41 -2.84 4.28
N PRO A 233 -14.37 -2.20 3.70
CA PRO A 233 -13.03 -2.23 4.26
C PRO A 233 -12.93 -1.47 5.59
N ALA A 234 -13.72 -0.42 5.81
CA ALA A 234 -13.75 0.30 7.09
C ALA A 234 -14.24 -0.60 8.23
N MET A 235 -15.25 -1.44 7.98
CA MET A 235 -15.73 -2.43 8.97
C MET A 235 -14.65 -3.49 9.26
N ILE A 236 -13.91 -3.96 8.24
CA ILE A 236 -12.81 -4.89 8.46
C ILE A 236 -11.76 -4.24 9.36
N SER A 237 -11.38 -2.99 9.09
CA SER A 237 -10.43 -2.23 9.92
C SER A 237 -10.94 -2.06 11.36
N ALA A 238 -12.21 -1.70 11.53
CA ALA A 238 -12.82 -1.51 12.84
C ALA A 238 -12.83 -2.82 13.67
N VAL A 239 -13.21 -3.93 13.06
CA VAL A 239 -13.19 -5.25 13.72
C VAL A 239 -11.75 -5.65 14.06
N LEU A 240 -10.81 -5.48 13.13
CA LEU A 240 -9.39 -5.76 13.34
C LEU A 240 -8.82 -4.99 14.53
N TYR A 241 -9.06 -3.67 14.58
CA TYR A 241 -8.58 -2.80 15.65
C TYR A 241 -9.25 -3.12 16.99
N ALA A 242 -10.56 -3.38 16.99
CA ALA A 242 -11.28 -3.79 18.20
C ALA A 242 -10.74 -5.11 18.78
N LEU A 243 -10.47 -6.11 17.94
CA LEU A 243 -9.89 -7.37 18.36
C LEU A 243 -8.48 -7.19 18.93
N LEU A 244 -7.67 -6.33 18.30
CA LEU A 244 -6.32 -6.06 18.77
C LEU A 244 -6.32 -5.32 20.12
N ILE A 245 -7.19 -4.33 20.30
CA ILE A 245 -7.38 -3.61 21.55
C ILE A 245 -7.86 -4.56 22.65
N ALA A 246 -8.80 -5.44 22.35
CA ALA A 246 -9.29 -6.45 23.29
C ALA A 246 -8.19 -7.43 23.73
N TRP A 247 -7.23 -7.71 22.85
CA TRP A 247 -6.13 -8.63 23.13
C TRP A 247 -4.94 -7.96 23.80
N LEU A 248 -4.51 -6.79 23.33
CA LEU A 248 -3.24 -6.16 23.72
C LEU A 248 -3.42 -4.88 24.57
N GLY A 249 -4.66 -4.43 24.77
CA GLY A 249 -4.97 -3.22 25.55
C GLY A 249 -5.26 -1.99 24.70
N ILE A 250 -5.90 -1.00 25.35
CA ILE A 250 -6.33 0.25 24.69
C ILE A 250 -5.14 1.11 24.25
N GLU A 251 -3.97 0.93 24.86
CA GLU A 251 -2.73 1.63 24.56
C GLU A 251 -2.25 1.36 23.12
N MET A 252 -2.74 0.29 22.50
CA MET A 252 -2.47 -0.01 21.10
C MET A 252 -3.22 0.90 20.14
N LEU A 253 -4.29 1.56 20.56
CA LEU A 253 -5.06 2.43 19.66
C LEU A 253 -4.22 3.56 19.04
N PRO A 254 -3.50 4.40 19.81
CA PRO A 254 -2.63 5.42 19.23
C PRO A 254 -1.52 4.83 18.36
N VAL A 255 -0.97 3.68 18.72
CA VAL A 255 0.06 2.99 17.91
C VAL A 255 -0.51 2.60 16.53
N MET A 256 -1.69 1.97 16.49
CA MET A 256 -2.34 1.56 15.25
C MET A 256 -2.71 2.77 14.36
N LEU A 257 -3.20 3.86 14.97
CA LEU A 257 -3.51 5.09 14.23
C LEU A 257 -2.25 5.73 13.62
N LEU A 258 -1.13 5.71 14.34
CA LEU A 258 0.15 6.20 13.81
C LEU A 258 0.71 5.29 12.71
N ILE A 259 0.57 3.97 12.83
CA ILE A 259 0.92 3.00 11.78
C ILE A 259 0.08 3.28 10.52
N ALA A 260 -1.23 3.44 10.67
CA ALA A 260 -2.14 3.73 9.57
C ALA A 260 -1.79 5.06 8.89
N PHE A 261 -1.59 6.11 9.68
CA PHE A 261 -1.18 7.42 9.18
C PHE A 261 0.14 7.34 8.40
N TRP A 262 1.17 6.66 8.94
CA TRP A 262 2.46 6.55 8.27
C TRP A 262 2.37 5.77 6.97
N GLY A 263 1.58 4.69 6.92
CA GLY A 263 1.32 3.94 5.70
C GLY A 263 0.63 4.79 4.63
N ALA A 264 -0.43 5.50 4.99
CA ALA A 264 -1.16 6.41 4.10
C ALA A 264 -0.27 7.58 3.64
N PHE A 265 0.56 8.12 4.54
CA PHE A 265 1.47 9.23 4.22
C PHE A 265 2.51 8.86 3.16
N GLN A 266 2.93 7.60 3.07
CA GLN A 266 3.83 7.17 1.99
C GLN A 266 3.16 7.26 0.62
N LEU A 267 1.88 6.91 0.50
CA LEU A 267 1.13 7.15 -0.73
C LEU A 267 0.99 8.65 -1.02
N THR A 268 0.66 9.44 0.00
CA THR A 268 0.60 10.92 -0.13
C THR A 268 1.93 11.50 -0.65
N GLN A 269 3.08 10.96 -0.21
CA GLN A 269 4.39 11.37 -0.74
C GLN A 269 4.54 11.02 -2.21
N ALA A 270 4.11 9.84 -2.65
CA ALA A 270 4.13 9.44 -4.04
C ALA A 270 3.24 10.38 -4.89
N ASN A 271 1.98 10.56 -4.50
CA ASN A 271 1.05 11.48 -5.15
C ASN A 271 1.61 12.91 -5.25
N TYR A 272 2.27 13.37 -4.18
CA TYR A 272 2.90 14.70 -4.17
C TYR A 272 3.98 14.83 -5.23
N ILE A 273 4.89 13.85 -5.32
CA ILE A 273 6.02 13.90 -6.26
C ILE A 273 5.55 13.71 -7.69
N GLU A 274 4.66 12.76 -7.92
CA GLU A 274 4.17 12.40 -9.25
C GLU A 274 3.34 13.51 -9.91
N HIS A 275 2.59 14.29 -9.11
CA HIS A 275 1.63 15.26 -9.64
C HIS A 275 1.96 16.71 -9.32
N TYR A 276 3.15 17.01 -8.74
CA TYR A 276 3.50 18.35 -8.31
C TYR A 276 3.47 19.37 -9.45
N GLY A 277 2.54 20.31 -9.35
CA GLY A 277 2.42 21.41 -10.29
C GLY A 277 1.92 21.03 -11.69
N LEU A 278 1.53 19.78 -11.89
CA LEU A 278 0.90 19.35 -13.15
C LEU A 278 -0.53 19.89 -13.25
N LEU A 279 -0.89 20.38 -14.42
CA LEU A 279 -2.24 20.88 -14.71
C LEU A 279 -2.66 20.41 -16.11
N ARG A 280 -3.70 19.58 -16.14
CA ARG A 280 -4.36 19.15 -17.37
C ARG A 280 -5.27 20.28 -17.86
N ARG A 281 -5.12 20.68 -19.14
CA ARG A 281 -5.93 21.66 -19.84
C ARG A 281 -7.09 21.02 -20.60
#